data_22a22921d3b7183a46b0e2cf04397790
#
_entry.id   22a22921d3b7183a46b0e2cf04397790
#
_cell.length_a   1.000
_cell.length_b   1.000
_cell.length_c   1.000
_cell.angle_alpha   90.00
_cell.angle_beta   90.00
_cell.angle_gamma   90.00
#
_symmetry.space_group_name_H-M   'P 1'
#
loop_
_entity.id
_entity.type
_entity.pdbx_description
1 polymer ?
#
loop_
_entity_poly.entity_id
_entity_poly.type
_entity_poly.pdbx_seq_one_letter_code
_entity_poly.pdbx_strand_id
1 'polypeptide(L)'
;MTIFDQVNDDIRAAMLARDKERLEAVRNIKKVLLEAKTAKSGAEELPDEEAIKVIAKLAKQGRDSATIYEQQNRSDLAQFEMAQVRVYDSYLPKQMGDEELTSAIQSIIAACGATSMKDMGKVMGIATKELAGKIDGKLISEKVKSLLA
;
A
#
# COMPACT_ATOMS: atom_id res chain seq x y z
N MET A 1 9.78 -16.39 8.25
CA MET A 1 8.61 -15.74 8.91
C MET A 1 7.83 -14.97 7.87
N THR A 2 6.55 -15.29 7.72
CA THR A 2 5.66 -14.58 6.82
C THR A 2 5.17 -13.28 7.46
N ILE A 3 4.59 -12.38 6.63
CA ILE A 3 3.95 -11.16 7.15
C ILE A 3 2.82 -11.53 8.11
N PHE A 4 2.09 -12.60 7.83
CA PHE A 4 1.04 -13.10 8.72
C PHE A 4 1.59 -13.48 10.11
N ASP A 5 2.72 -14.17 10.14
CA ASP A 5 3.40 -14.52 11.41
C ASP A 5 3.87 -13.26 12.14
N GLN A 6 4.44 -12.31 11.42
CA GLN A 6 4.88 -11.04 11.99
C GLN A 6 3.73 -10.27 12.63
N VAL A 7 2.58 -10.23 11.95
CA VAL A 7 1.37 -9.58 12.48
C VAL A 7 0.92 -10.24 13.79
N ASN A 8 0.94 -11.55 13.86
CA ASN A 8 0.57 -12.27 15.09
C ASN A 8 1.51 -11.94 16.25
N ASP A 9 2.81 -11.87 15.98
CA ASP A 9 3.80 -11.48 17.00
C ASP A 9 3.62 -10.04 17.45
N ASP A 10 3.34 -9.14 16.51
CA ASP A 10 3.12 -7.72 16.80
C ASP A 10 1.85 -7.47 17.61
N ILE A 11 0.80 -8.28 17.41
CA ILE A 11 -0.39 -8.24 18.27
C ILE A 11 -0.01 -8.56 19.72
N ARG A 12 0.77 -9.60 19.94
CA ARG A 12 1.23 -9.96 21.29
C ARG A 12 2.07 -8.84 21.90
N ALA A 13 3.00 -8.29 21.12
CA ALA A 13 3.85 -7.20 21.58
C ALA A 13 3.04 -5.95 21.96
N ALA A 14 2.06 -5.58 21.16
CA ALA A 14 1.18 -4.43 21.41
C ALA A 14 0.31 -4.67 22.66
N MET A 15 -0.16 -5.88 22.89
CA MET A 15 -0.90 -6.24 24.09
C MET A 15 -0.05 -6.11 25.34
N LEU A 16 1.18 -6.63 25.30
CA LEU A 16 2.11 -6.55 26.43
C LEU A 16 2.52 -5.10 26.72
N ALA A 17 2.70 -4.29 25.69
CA ALA A 17 3.04 -2.87 25.81
C ALA A 17 1.84 -2.00 26.21
N ARG A 18 0.63 -2.54 26.19
CA ARG A 18 -0.63 -1.82 26.42
C ARG A 18 -0.81 -0.66 25.42
N ASP A 19 -0.29 -0.82 24.22
CA ASP A 19 -0.40 0.14 23.14
C ASP A 19 -1.72 -0.12 22.37
N LYS A 20 -2.79 0.52 22.83
CA LYS A 20 -4.14 0.31 22.31
C LYS A 20 -4.26 0.70 20.84
N GLU A 21 -3.63 1.79 20.46
CA GLU A 21 -3.69 2.32 19.08
C GLU A 21 -3.00 1.37 18.11
N ARG A 22 -1.80 0.92 18.45
CA ARG A 22 -1.06 -0.05 17.65
C ARG A 22 -1.79 -1.39 17.60
N LEU A 23 -2.34 -1.84 18.73
CA LEU A 23 -3.08 -3.09 18.81
C LEU A 23 -4.29 -3.10 17.88
N GLU A 24 -5.05 -2.00 17.85
CA GLU A 24 -6.21 -1.86 16.96
C GLU A 24 -5.78 -1.95 15.49
N ALA A 25 -4.72 -1.23 15.12
CA ALA A 25 -4.20 -1.24 13.75
C ALA A 25 -3.73 -2.64 13.33
N VAL A 26 -2.97 -3.34 14.16
CA VAL A 26 -2.49 -4.71 13.83
C VAL A 26 -3.61 -5.71 13.78
N ARG A 27 -4.64 -5.56 14.60
CA ARG A 27 -5.85 -6.39 14.52
C ARG A 27 -6.61 -6.18 13.22
N ASN A 28 -6.69 -4.94 12.75
CA ASN A 28 -7.30 -4.62 11.45
C ASN A 28 -6.53 -5.30 10.32
N ILE A 29 -5.20 -5.30 10.38
CA ILE A 29 -4.36 -5.99 9.41
C ILE A 29 -4.66 -7.51 9.44
N LYS A 30 -4.67 -8.09 10.62
CA LYS A 30 -4.96 -9.54 10.76
C LYS A 30 -6.32 -9.90 10.16
N LYS A 31 -7.32 -9.07 10.41
CA LYS A 31 -8.68 -9.27 9.87
C LYS A 31 -8.67 -9.35 8.35
N VAL A 32 -8.08 -8.37 7.67
CA VAL A 32 -8.05 -8.35 6.21
C VAL A 32 -7.18 -9.45 5.62
N LEU A 33 -6.11 -9.84 6.32
CA LEU A 33 -5.29 -10.98 5.90
C LEU A 33 -6.04 -12.29 6.01
N LEU A 34 -6.82 -12.49 7.07
CA LEU A 34 -7.67 -13.67 7.22
C LEU A 34 -8.76 -13.73 6.16
N GLU A 35 -9.38 -12.61 5.84
CA GLU A 35 -10.38 -12.53 4.78
C GLU A 35 -9.77 -12.90 3.42
N ALA A 36 -8.58 -12.39 3.12
CA ALA A 36 -7.85 -12.69 1.88
C ALA A 36 -7.45 -14.18 1.81
N LYS A 37 -7.00 -14.75 2.93
CA LYS A 37 -6.64 -16.15 3.02
C LYS A 37 -7.85 -17.06 2.79
N THR A 38 -8.98 -16.72 3.37
CA THR A 38 -10.23 -17.48 3.24
C THR A 38 -10.79 -17.40 1.82
N ALA A 39 -10.65 -16.28 1.14
CA ALA A 39 -11.10 -16.10 -0.23
C ALA A 39 -10.36 -17.00 -1.22
N LYS A 40 -9.13 -17.41 -0.90
CA LYS A 40 -8.36 -18.39 -1.67
C LYS A 40 -8.60 -19.77 -1.10
N SER A 41 -9.64 -20.46 -1.59
CA SER A 41 -9.97 -21.79 -1.11
C SER A 41 -8.79 -22.77 -1.29
N GLY A 42 -8.38 -23.43 -0.20
CA GLY A 42 -7.32 -24.43 -0.21
C GLY A 42 -5.91 -23.86 0.00
N ALA A 43 -5.73 -22.57 0.19
CA ALA A 43 -4.42 -21.99 0.51
C ALA A 43 -4.10 -22.22 2.00
N GLU A 44 -3.01 -22.90 2.28
CA GLU A 44 -2.54 -23.09 3.66
C GLU A 44 -1.92 -21.82 4.21
N GLU A 45 -1.24 -21.06 3.36
CA GLU A 45 -0.58 -19.80 3.72
C GLU A 45 -0.92 -18.70 2.72
N LEU A 46 -0.94 -17.46 3.21
CA LEU A 46 -1.08 -16.29 2.37
C LEU A 46 0.33 -15.81 1.96
N PRO A 47 0.66 -15.80 0.65
CA PRO A 47 1.96 -15.29 0.21
C PRO A 47 2.16 -13.83 0.60
N ASP A 48 3.40 -13.44 0.90
CA ASP A 48 3.74 -12.06 1.29
C ASP A 48 3.34 -11.03 0.24
N GLU A 49 3.44 -11.35 -1.04
CA GLU A 49 2.98 -10.47 -2.13
C GLU A 49 1.50 -10.12 -2.02
N GLU A 50 0.67 -11.11 -1.71
CA GLU A 50 -0.75 -10.91 -1.51
C GLU A 50 -1.05 -10.14 -0.22
N ALA A 51 -0.30 -10.45 0.85
CA ALA A 51 -0.39 -9.73 2.11
C ALA A 51 -0.07 -8.24 1.91
N ILE A 52 0.99 -7.92 1.18
CA ILE A 52 1.37 -6.54 0.86
C ILE A 52 0.26 -5.81 0.11
N LYS A 53 -0.35 -6.43 -0.89
CA LYS A 53 -1.46 -5.84 -1.65
C LYS A 53 -2.65 -5.50 -0.76
N VAL A 54 -3.01 -6.41 0.13
CA VAL A 54 -4.15 -6.24 1.04
C VAL A 54 -3.87 -5.13 2.05
N ILE A 55 -2.67 -5.09 2.61
CA ILE A 55 -2.25 -4.04 3.55
C ILE A 55 -2.17 -2.68 2.86
N ALA A 56 -1.65 -2.63 1.63
CA ALA A 56 -1.58 -1.40 0.84
C ALA A 56 -2.99 -0.82 0.58
N LYS A 57 -3.95 -1.68 0.29
CA LYS A 57 -5.36 -1.28 0.13
C LYS A 57 -5.93 -0.71 1.43
N LEU A 58 -5.66 -1.36 2.55
CA LEU A 58 -6.09 -0.89 3.87
C LEU A 58 -5.50 0.48 4.20
N ALA A 59 -4.21 0.68 3.92
CA ALA A 59 -3.53 1.96 4.11
C ALA A 59 -4.14 3.06 3.23
N LYS A 60 -4.44 2.75 1.97
CA LYS A 60 -5.09 3.70 1.05
C LYS A 60 -6.47 4.09 1.55
N GLN A 61 -7.27 3.14 1.98
CA GLN A 61 -8.60 3.40 2.55
C GLN A 61 -8.51 4.31 3.77
N GLY A 62 -7.51 4.10 4.62
CA GLY A 62 -7.27 4.95 5.79
C GLY A 62 -6.90 6.39 5.40
N ARG A 63 -6.04 6.56 4.41
CA ARG A 63 -5.69 7.89 3.89
C ARG A 63 -6.88 8.60 3.27
N ASP A 64 -7.69 7.90 2.50
CA ASP A 64 -8.89 8.45 1.88
C ASP A 64 -9.91 8.90 2.95
N SER A 65 -10.10 8.08 3.99
CA SER A 65 -10.95 8.42 5.13
C SER A 65 -10.44 9.65 5.87
N ALA A 66 -9.12 9.73 6.10
CA ALA A 66 -8.51 10.89 6.75
C ALA A 66 -8.75 12.18 5.95
N THR A 67 -8.63 12.13 4.63
CA THR A 67 -8.90 13.26 3.75
C THR A 67 -10.36 13.72 3.88
N ILE A 68 -11.30 12.80 3.91
CA ILE A 68 -12.72 13.13 4.09
C ILE A 68 -12.97 13.79 5.44
N TYR A 69 -12.37 13.27 6.51
CA TYR A 69 -12.49 13.85 7.84
C TYR A 69 -11.92 15.27 7.92
N GLU A 70 -10.77 15.52 7.27
CA GLU A 70 -10.20 16.87 7.17
C GLU A 70 -11.15 17.83 6.47
N GLN A 71 -11.79 17.40 5.38
CA GLN A 71 -12.78 18.20 4.65
C GLN A 71 -14.00 18.52 5.50
N GLN A 72 -14.33 17.66 6.46
CA GLN A 72 -15.45 17.83 7.37
C GLN A 72 -15.06 18.54 8.68
N ASN A 73 -13.86 19.10 8.76
CA ASN A 73 -13.31 19.73 9.97
C ASN A 73 -13.27 18.80 11.18
N ARG A 74 -13.03 17.52 10.94
CA ARG A 74 -12.85 16.50 11.98
C ARG A 74 -11.40 16.02 12.01
N SER A 75 -10.50 16.95 12.35
CA SER A 75 -9.07 16.61 12.41
C SER A 75 -8.73 15.58 13.48
N ASP A 76 -9.53 15.47 14.53
CA ASP A 76 -9.43 14.40 15.54
C ASP A 76 -9.55 13.00 14.92
N LEU A 77 -10.57 12.80 14.07
CA LEU A 77 -10.80 11.54 13.38
C LEU A 77 -9.76 11.29 12.28
N ALA A 78 -9.36 12.35 11.58
CA ALA A 78 -8.31 12.26 10.56
C ALA A 78 -6.99 11.82 11.18
N GLN A 79 -6.61 12.37 12.33
CA GLN A 79 -5.38 11.98 13.04
C GLN A 79 -5.43 10.53 13.51
N PHE A 80 -6.58 10.07 13.99
CA PHE A 80 -6.78 8.67 14.39
C PHE A 80 -6.57 7.73 13.19
N GLU A 81 -7.17 8.03 12.05
CA GLU A 81 -6.97 7.25 10.83
C GLU A 81 -5.49 7.24 10.38
N MET A 82 -4.84 8.39 10.40
CA MET A 82 -3.45 8.50 9.99
C MET A 82 -2.49 7.78 10.94
N ALA A 83 -2.80 7.72 12.23
CA ALA A 83 -2.04 6.94 13.18
C ALA A 83 -2.06 5.44 12.83
N GLN A 84 -3.22 4.93 12.44
CA GLN A 84 -3.36 3.56 11.97
C GLN A 84 -2.63 3.34 10.65
N VAL A 85 -2.74 4.27 9.70
CA VAL A 85 -2.03 4.20 8.42
C VAL A 85 -0.51 4.07 8.62
N ARG A 86 0.05 4.80 9.58
CA ARG A 86 1.49 4.68 9.90
C ARG A 86 1.88 3.25 10.28
N VAL A 87 1.02 2.57 11.01
CA VAL A 87 1.25 1.16 11.37
C VAL A 87 1.16 0.27 10.12
N TYR A 88 0.17 0.48 9.27
CA TYR A 88 0.02 -0.27 8.02
C TYR A 88 1.24 -0.09 7.12
N ASP A 89 1.70 1.15 6.97
CA ASP A 89 2.86 1.46 6.14
C ASP A 89 4.15 0.79 6.64
N SER A 90 4.25 0.50 7.94
CA SER A 90 5.42 -0.19 8.50
C SER A 90 5.59 -1.63 7.99
N TYR A 91 4.55 -2.24 7.47
CA TYR A 91 4.57 -3.57 6.87
C TYR A 91 4.81 -3.55 5.37
N LEU A 92 4.74 -2.39 4.75
CA LEU A 92 4.90 -2.24 3.31
C LEU A 92 6.37 -1.98 2.96
N PRO A 93 6.79 -2.32 1.74
CA PRO A 93 8.10 -1.91 1.26
C PRO A 93 8.25 -0.40 1.37
N LYS A 94 9.49 0.07 1.54
CA LYS A 94 9.77 1.50 1.61
C LYS A 94 9.16 2.19 0.39
N GLN A 95 8.36 3.23 0.62
CA GLN A 95 7.72 3.98 -0.45
C GLN A 95 8.77 4.74 -1.25
N MET A 96 8.59 4.75 -2.58
CA MET A 96 9.49 5.46 -3.49
C MET A 96 9.28 6.98 -3.37
N GLY A 97 10.39 7.71 -3.37
CA GLY A 97 10.36 9.16 -3.53
C GLY A 97 10.09 9.56 -4.99
N ASP A 98 9.81 10.84 -5.23
CA ASP A 98 9.50 11.35 -6.56
C ASP A 98 10.65 11.11 -7.56
N GLU A 99 11.88 11.32 -7.14
CA GLU A 99 13.07 11.09 -7.99
C GLU A 99 13.24 9.62 -8.38
N GLU A 100 13.07 8.71 -7.42
CA GLU A 100 13.12 7.27 -7.67
C GLU A 100 12.03 6.83 -8.63
N LEU A 101 10.81 7.36 -8.45
CA LEU A 101 9.68 7.09 -9.33
C LEU A 101 9.96 7.58 -10.75
N THR A 102 10.47 8.79 -10.89
CA THR A 102 10.81 9.36 -12.19
C THR A 102 11.85 8.49 -12.92
N SER A 103 12.91 8.10 -12.23
CA SER A 103 13.94 7.23 -12.79
C SER A 103 13.40 5.87 -13.22
N ALA A 104 12.55 5.27 -12.38
CA ALA A 104 11.94 3.97 -12.66
C ALA A 104 11.04 4.03 -13.91
N ILE A 105 10.20 5.06 -14.00
CA ILE A 105 9.30 5.24 -15.15
C ILE A 105 10.10 5.54 -16.43
N GLN A 106 11.12 6.38 -16.36
CA GLN A 106 11.99 6.66 -17.51
C GLN A 106 12.66 5.39 -18.04
N SER A 107 13.12 4.53 -17.15
CA SER A 107 13.71 3.24 -17.52
C SER A 107 12.69 2.33 -18.22
N ILE A 108 11.46 2.30 -17.74
CA ILE A 108 10.37 1.52 -18.35
C ILE A 108 10.04 2.06 -19.74
N ILE A 109 9.93 3.37 -19.88
CA ILE A 109 9.67 4.04 -21.16
C ILE A 109 10.76 3.69 -22.18
N ALA A 110 12.03 3.79 -21.79
CA ALA A 110 13.15 3.46 -22.64
C ALA A 110 13.16 1.97 -23.05
N ALA A 111 12.88 1.08 -22.12
CA ALA A 111 12.89 -0.36 -22.35
C ALA A 111 11.76 -0.80 -23.31
N CYS A 112 10.57 -0.18 -23.25
CA CYS A 112 9.46 -0.54 -24.10
C CYS A 112 9.35 0.33 -25.37
N GLY A 113 10.21 1.31 -25.55
CA GLY A 113 10.24 2.18 -26.73
C GLY A 113 9.06 3.14 -26.83
N ALA A 114 8.44 3.49 -25.71
CA ALA A 114 7.31 4.42 -25.67
C ALA A 114 7.75 5.83 -26.06
N THR A 115 6.98 6.50 -26.90
CA THR A 115 7.31 7.84 -27.41
C THR A 115 6.20 8.88 -27.22
N SER A 116 4.98 8.43 -26.88
CA SER A 116 3.83 9.32 -26.76
C SER A 116 2.77 8.75 -25.82
N MET A 117 1.73 9.56 -25.57
CA MET A 117 0.57 9.15 -24.78
C MET A 117 -0.16 7.91 -25.31
N LYS A 118 0.02 7.58 -26.59
CA LYS A 118 -0.56 6.35 -27.17
C LYS A 118 -0.01 5.08 -26.53
N ASP A 119 1.20 5.17 -25.99
CA ASP A 119 1.90 4.05 -25.34
C ASP A 119 1.62 3.98 -23.84
N MET A 120 0.77 4.87 -23.30
CA MET A 120 0.49 4.95 -21.87
C MET A 120 0.01 3.62 -21.28
N GLY A 121 -0.90 2.93 -21.97
CA GLY A 121 -1.41 1.63 -21.50
C GLY A 121 -0.32 0.60 -21.34
N LYS A 122 0.64 0.56 -22.25
CA LYS A 122 1.79 -0.36 -22.22
C LYS A 122 2.73 -0.03 -21.04
N VAL A 123 3.07 1.26 -20.87
CA VAL A 123 3.92 1.72 -19.78
C VAL A 123 3.23 1.48 -18.44
N MET A 124 1.95 1.80 -18.31
CA MET A 124 1.17 1.56 -17.09
C MET A 124 1.10 0.08 -16.72
N GLY A 125 0.92 -0.80 -17.69
CA GLY A 125 0.90 -2.24 -17.45
C GLY A 125 2.19 -2.75 -16.83
N ILE A 126 3.33 -2.30 -17.32
CA ILE A 126 4.66 -2.67 -16.81
C ILE A 126 4.89 -1.99 -15.45
N ALA A 127 4.64 -0.69 -15.34
CA ALA A 127 4.89 0.09 -14.13
C ALA A 127 4.07 -0.42 -12.95
N THR A 128 2.79 -0.67 -13.15
CA THR A 128 1.90 -1.17 -12.10
C THR A 128 2.38 -2.52 -11.57
N LYS A 129 2.90 -3.38 -12.44
CA LYS A 129 3.42 -4.67 -12.05
C LYS A 129 4.75 -4.56 -11.30
N GLU A 130 5.71 -3.79 -11.81
CA GLU A 130 7.04 -3.66 -11.22
C GLU A 130 7.05 -2.85 -9.93
N LEU A 131 6.19 -1.85 -9.83
CA LEU A 131 6.13 -0.92 -8.69
C LEU A 131 5.00 -1.25 -7.71
N ALA A 132 4.37 -2.41 -7.84
CA ALA A 132 3.28 -2.84 -6.96
C ALA A 132 3.74 -2.81 -5.49
N GLY A 133 2.96 -2.15 -4.64
CA GLY A 133 3.25 -2.02 -3.22
C GLY A 133 4.34 -1.01 -2.84
N LYS A 134 5.08 -0.50 -3.81
CA LYS A 134 6.17 0.47 -3.58
C LYS A 134 5.70 1.92 -3.63
N ILE A 135 4.60 2.18 -4.33
CA ILE A 135 4.01 3.51 -4.48
C ILE A 135 2.55 3.38 -4.90
N ASP A 136 1.74 4.42 -4.62
CA ASP A 136 0.32 4.46 -5.02
C ASP A 136 0.19 4.50 -6.55
N GLY A 137 -0.72 3.69 -7.09
CA GLY A 137 -1.00 3.65 -8.52
C GLY A 137 -1.41 4.98 -9.12
N LYS A 138 -2.05 5.85 -8.35
CA LYS A 138 -2.39 7.21 -8.78
C LYS A 138 -1.15 8.03 -9.10
N LEU A 139 -0.12 7.95 -8.25
CA LEU A 139 1.15 8.64 -8.46
C LEU A 139 1.90 8.09 -9.66
N ILE A 140 1.84 6.78 -9.89
CA ILE A 140 2.39 6.14 -11.09
C ILE A 140 1.73 6.71 -12.33
N SER A 141 0.41 6.75 -12.37
CA SER A 141 -0.37 7.27 -13.50
C SER A 141 -0.05 8.73 -13.81
N GLU A 142 0.00 9.57 -12.78
CA GLU A 142 0.34 10.99 -12.94
C GLU A 142 1.75 11.19 -13.49
N LYS A 143 2.71 10.40 -13.01
CA LYS A 143 4.10 10.47 -13.49
C LYS A 143 4.22 9.99 -14.93
N VAL A 144 3.57 8.90 -15.30
CA VAL A 144 3.58 8.40 -16.68
C VAL A 144 3.00 9.44 -17.64
N LYS A 145 1.88 10.06 -17.29
CA LYS A 145 1.28 11.14 -18.09
C LYS A 145 2.26 12.31 -18.26
N SER A 146 2.89 12.72 -17.18
CA SER A 146 3.86 13.81 -17.19
C SER A 146 5.05 13.54 -18.11
N LEU A 147 5.57 12.34 -18.10
CA LEU A 147 6.76 11.98 -18.88
C LEU A 147 6.47 11.63 -20.34
N LEU A 148 5.24 11.23 -20.68
CA LEU A 148 4.84 10.92 -22.05
C LEU A 148 4.17 12.10 -22.77
N ALA A 149 3.82 13.13 -22.04
CA ALA A 149 3.19 14.30 -22.62
C ALA A 149 4.16 15.10 -23.53
#